data_7b23f3a569e61116eaaa6d68630477dd
#
_entry.id   7b23f3a569e61116eaaa6d68630477dd
#
_cell.length_a   1.000
_cell.length_b   1.000
_cell.length_c   1.000
_cell.angle_alpha   90.00
_cell.angle_beta   90.00
_cell.angle_gamma   90.00
#
_symmetry.space_group_name_H-M   'P 1'
#
loop_
_entity.id
_entity.type
_entity.pdbx_description
1 polymer ?
#
loop_
_entity_poly.entity_id
_entity_poly.type
_entity_poly.pdbx_seq_one_letter_code
_entity_poly.pdbx_strand_id
1 'polypeptide(L)'
;MNLKELERWPRQHDIKNHELFGTEHFGTEAPCVVYELKPVIDPKGNPVPGCNTAWVTLNNPAQFNSYTTEMVKGVIAGMQKASADRTVVACIFTGTGSDAFCTGGNTKEYAEYYSMNGTEYGYYMDLFNAMVDGILNCKKPVICRVNGMRVAGGQEIGLACDLAISSDLAIFGQAGPRHGSAPVGGSCDFLPAFMTAEQAMWSCVSCEMWSAYKMQNVGMITKAVPVLKVDGKFIRNPSVITDAYVQDGAIVYGENKTGDAAAEAKAIRKTATVDFSLLDAEVNKIVYTFTNLFPNCLMMSIDGIRAKKKFFWDQSKLPNRHWLVANMQSEAYLGFNAFNNKKATGKDVIDFVKYRQLLNDKAPYTTEFFEAVMAPPKDK
;
A
#
# COMPACT_ATOMS: atom_id res chain seq x y z
N MET A 1 -6.18 15.61 -32.98
CA MET A 1 -6.17 16.10 -31.59
C MET A 1 -5.25 17.29 -31.52
N ASN A 2 -5.76 18.47 -31.19
CA ASN A 2 -4.94 19.66 -31.10
C ASN A 2 -4.20 19.64 -29.76
N LEU A 3 -2.87 19.62 -29.76
CA LEU A 3 -2.05 19.57 -28.55
C LEU A 3 -2.38 20.70 -27.55
N LYS A 4 -2.88 21.86 -28.06
CA LYS A 4 -3.36 22.97 -27.22
C LYS A 4 -4.65 22.64 -26.43
N GLU A 5 -5.44 21.67 -26.87
CA GLU A 5 -6.65 21.24 -26.13
C GLU A 5 -6.33 20.28 -25.00
N LEU A 6 -5.14 19.63 -25.00
CA LEU A 6 -4.61 18.88 -23.85
C LEU A 6 -4.17 19.80 -22.69
N GLU A 7 -3.97 21.09 -22.95
CA GLU A 7 -3.68 22.09 -21.90
C GLU A 7 -4.93 22.46 -21.07
N ARG A 8 -6.12 21.89 -21.38
CA ARG A 8 -7.36 22.11 -20.62
C ARG A 8 -7.30 21.64 -19.16
N TRP A 9 -6.41 20.71 -18.90
CA TRP A 9 -6.09 20.27 -17.54
C TRP A 9 -4.73 20.88 -17.19
N PRO A 10 -4.71 22.05 -16.53
CA PRO A 10 -3.45 22.70 -16.22
C PRO A 10 -2.60 21.77 -15.37
N ARG A 11 -1.49 21.33 -15.93
CA ARG A 11 -0.44 20.70 -15.14
C ARG A 11 0.05 21.74 -14.16
N GLN A 12 0.09 21.38 -12.89
CA GLN A 12 0.69 22.27 -11.91
C GLN A 12 2.19 22.29 -12.17
N HIS A 13 2.71 23.47 -12.51
CA HIS A 13 4.12 23.66 -12.87
C HIS A 13 5.10 23.58 -11.67
N ASP A 14 4.57 23.45 -10.47
CA ASP A 14 5.33 23.31 -9.23
C ASP A 14 5.75 21.86 -8.91
N ILE A 15 5.37 20.88 -9.75
CA ILE A 15 5.84 19.51 -9.60
C ILE A 15 7.33 19.46 -9.92
N LYS A 16 8.09 19.02 -8.93
CA LYS A 16 9.53 18.84 -9.04
C LYS A 16 9.87 17.89 -10.20
N ASN A 17 10.79 18.30 -11.05
CA ASN A 17 11.39 17.41 -12.04
C ASN A 17 12.14 16.29 -11.32
N HIS A 18 11.74 15.03 -11.59
CA HIS A 18 12.28 13.89 -10.86
C HIS A 18 13.61 13.43 -11.44
N GLU A 19 14.68 13.65 -10.70
CA GLU A 19 15.96 12.99 -10.96
C GLU A 19 15.90 11.56 -10.43
N LEU A 20 15.75 10.58 -11.34
CA LEU A 20 15.54 9.17 -10.97
C LEU A 20 16.73 8.52 -10.25
N PHE A 21 17.90 9.15 -10.26
CA PHE A 21 19.16 8.64 -9.69
C PHE A 21 19.83 9.63 -8.71
N GLY A 22 19.05 10.47 -8.05
CA GLY A 22 19.56 11.40 -7.04
C GLY A 22 20.22 10.68 -5.85
N THR A 23 21.03 11.40 -5.07
CA THR A 23 21.90 10.84 -4.03
C THR A 23 21.37 10.98 -2.60
N GLU A 24 20.41 11.87 -2.34
CA GLU A 24 19.83 12.09 -1.01
C GLU A 24 18.40 11.57 -0.96
N HIS A 25 18.19 10.50 -0.18
CA HIS A 25 16.94 9.75 -0.22
C HIS A 25 16.15 9.76 1.09
N PHE A 26 16.73 10.31 2.17
CA PHE A 26 16.07 10.36 3.47
C PHE A 26 15.83 11.81 3.89
N GLY A 27 14.74 12.02 4.61
CA GLY A 27 14.37 13.32 5.12
C GLY A 27 13.65 13.21 6.47
N THR A 28 13.38 14.36 7.07
CA THR A 28 12.56 14.47 8.28
C THR A 28 11.25 15.20 8.03
N GLU A 29 11.18 15.98 6.94
CA GLU A 29 9.98 16.73 6.56
C GLU A 29 9.21 15.99 5.46
N ALA A 30 7.91 15.81 5.66
CA ALA A 30 7.03 15.15 4.69
C ALA A 30 6.84 15.99 3.40
N PRO A 31 6.75 15.37 2.22
CA PRO A 31 6.83 13.92 1.96
C PRO A 31 8.27 13.42 1.86
N CYS A 32 8.61 12.36 2.60
CA CYS A 32 9.94 11.76 2.58
C CYS A 32 9.90 10.30 3.05
N VAL A 33 11.03 9.63 3.01
CA VAL A 33 11.29 8.40 3.75
C VAL A 33 12.20 8.72 4.93
N VAL A 34 11.82 8.25 6.11
CA VAL A 34 12.65 8.32 7.32
C VAL A 34 13.37 7.00 7.51
N TYR A 35 14.67 7.04 7.77
CA TYR A 35 15.47 5.87 8.10
C TYR A 35 16.05 6.00 9.52
N GLU A 36 15.74 5.04 10.39
CA GLU A 36 16.19 5.04 11.78
C GLU A 36 16.71 3.66 12.18
N LEU A 37 17.73 3.63 13.02
CA LEU A 37 18.14 2.42 13.72
C LEU A 37 17.59 2.46 15.15
N LYS A 38 16.91 1.38 15.55
CA LYS A 38 16.41 1.21 16.93
C LYS A 38 16.98 -0.07 17.53
N PRO A 39 17.37 -0.09 18.79
CA PRO A 39 17.88 -1.30 19.44
C PRO A 39 16.79 -2.38 19.47
N VAL A 40 17.18 -3.64 19.31
CA VAL A 40 16.32 -4.77 19.64
C VAL A 40 16.15 -4.82 21.16
N ILE A 41 14.93 -5.03 21.62
CA ILE A 41 14.62 -5.09 23.06
C ILE A 41 14.36 -6.53 23.48
N ASP A 42 15.03 -6.98 24.54
CA ASP A 42 14.81 -8.30 25.13
C ASP A 42 13.45 -8.39 25.89
N PRO A 43 12.99 -9.58 26.27
CA PRO A 43 11.72 -9.73 27.02
C PRO A 43 11.70 -9.06 28.40
N LYS A 44 12.85 -8.61 28.91
CA LYS A 44 12.96 -7.87 30.18
C LYS A 44 12.92 -6.35 29.97
N GLY A 45 12.86 -5.89 28.70
CA GLY A 45 12.85 -4.48 28.34
C GLY A 45 14.24 -3.86 28.15
N ASN A 46 15.31 -4.66 28.09
CA ASN A 46 16.66 -4.12 27.93
C ASN A 46 17.10 -4.14 26.46
N PRO A 47 17.86 -3.14 25.99
CA PRO A 47 18.48 -3.17 24.68
C PRO A 47 19.47 -4.35 24.55
N VAL A 48 19.38 -5.08 23.44
CA VAL A 48 20.34 -6.14 23.10
C VAL A 48 21.59 -5.51 22.48
N PRO A 49 22.78 -5.58 23.12
CA PRO A 49 23.97 -4.93 22.62
C PRO A 49 24.33 -5.37 21.19
N GLY A 50 24.62 -4.39 20.30
CA GLY A 50 25.04 -4.67 18.92
C GLY A 50 23.95 -5.21 17.99
N CYS A 51 22.69 -5.30 18.45
CA CYS A 51 21.56 -5.75 17.65
C CYS A 51 20.54 -4.63 17.47
N ASN A 52 20.27 -4.25 16.22
CA ASN A 52 19.35 -3.19 15.85
C ASN A 52 18.28 -3.67 14.87
N THR A 53 17.19 -2.92 14.79
CA THR A 53 16.25 -2.93 13.68
C THR A 53 16.45 -1.69 12.83
N ALA A 54 16.38 -1.83 11.50
CA ALA A 54 16.32 -0.70 10.60
C ALA A 54 14.85 -0.38 10.31
N TRP A 55 14.43 0.84 10.61
CA TRP A 55 13.08 1.33 10.32
C TRP A 55 13.10 2.18 9.05
N VAL A 56 12.38 1.73 8.04
CA VAL A 56 12.12 2.44 6.79
C VAL A 56 10.67 2.91 6.86
N THR A 57 10.47 4.21 7.04
CA THR A 57 9.14 4.76 7.32
C THR A 57 8.71 5.70 6.19
N LEU A 58 7.59 5.39 5.56
CA LEU A 58 6.91 6.29 4.63
C LEU A 58 6.32 7.45 5.40
N ASN A 59 6.77 8.67 5.13
CA ASN A 59 6.34 9.87 5.84
C ASN A 59 5.64 10.86 4.90
N ASN A 60 4.36 10.59 4.65
CA ASN A 60 3.45 11.47 3.91
C ASN A 60 2.02 11.37 4.51
N PRO A 61 1.84 11.61 5.82
CA PRO A 61 0.58 11.37 6.51
C PRO A 61 -0.59 12.19 5.95
N ALA A 62 -0.34 13.40 5.46
CA ALA A 62 -1.37 14.25 4.84
C ALA A 62 -2.02 13.61 3.59
N GLN A 63 -1.36 12.64 2.97
CA GLN A 63 -1.83 11.90 1.81
C GLN A 63 -1.84 10.38 2.07
N PHE A 64 -2.12 9.96 3.31
CA PHE A 64 -2.21 8.55 3.72
C PHE A 64 -0.96 7.74 3.35
N ASN A 65 0.23 8.36 3.48
CA ASN A 65 1.52 7.78 3.14
C ASN A 65 1.61 7.26 1.69
N SER A 66 0.87 7.87 0.76
CA SER A 66 1.09 7.63 -0.66
C SER A 66 2.52 8.03 -1.02
N TYR A 67 3.23 7.12 -1.72
CA TYR A 67 4.62 7.35 -2.04
C TYR A 67 4.75 8.23 -3.29
N THR A 68 5.57 9.28 -3.17
CA THR A 68 6.06 10.08 -4.29
C THR A 68 7.23 9.36 -4.98
N THR A 69 7.63 9.82 -6.14
CA THR A 69 8.82 9.30 -6.84
C THR A 69 10.07 9.36 -5.95
N GLU A 70 10.25 10.45 -5.20
CA GLU A 70 11.38 10.57 -4.26
C GLU A 70 11.28 9.57 -3.09
N MET A 71 10.08 9.31 -2.60
CA MET A 71 9.89 8.29 -1.56
C MET A 71 10.17 6.88 -2.08
N VAL A 72 9.88 6.57 -3.34
CA VAL A 72 10.27 5.29 -3.95
C VAL A 72 11.79 5.10 -3.91
N LYS A 73 12.57 6.14 -4.26
CA LYS A 73 14.03 6.13 -4.15
C LYS A 73 14.48 5.94 -2.70
N GLY A 74 13.82 6.62 -1.75
CA GLY A 74 14.10 6.49 -0.33
C GLY A 74 13.88 5.07 0.20
N VAL A 75 12.83 4.37 -0.23
CA VAL A 75 12.61 2.96 0.14
C VAL A 75 13.72 2.07 -0.41
N ILE A 76 14.11 2.24 -1.69
CA ILE A 76 15.21 1.48 -2.30
C ILE A 76 16.50 1.68 -1.49
N ALA A 77 16.86 2.93 -1.21
CA ALA A 77 18.05 3.26 -0.43
C ALA A 77 17.99 2.68 1.00
N GLY A 78 16.80 2.72 1.64
CA GLY A 78 16.58 2.17 2.97
C GLY A 78 16.77 0.65 3.01
N MET A 79 16.24 -0.09 2.04
CA MET A 79 16.42 -1.53 1.94
C MET A 79 17.90 -1.92 1.67
N GLN A 80 18.60 -1.15 0.84
CA GLN A 80 20.02 -1.34 0.58
C GLN A 80 20.88 -1.07 1.83
N LYS A 81 20.60 0.04 2.54
CA LYS A 81 21.31 0.41 3.76
C LYS A 81 21.09 -0.61 4.87
N ALA A 82 19.85 -1.06 5.09
CA ALA A 82 19.54 -2.12 6.03
C ALA A 82 20.24 -3.44 5.68
N SER A 83 20.30 -3.79 4.38
CA SER A 83 21.00 -4.99 3.90
C SER A 83 22.48 -4.98 4.21
N ALA A 84 23.15 -3.83 4.09
CA ALA A 84 24.60 -3.68 4.27
C ALA A 84 25.00 -3.59 5.74
N ASP A 85 24.11 -3.17 6.64
CA ASP A 85 24.42 -2.96 8.05
C ASP A 85 24.44 -4.30 8.81
N ARG A 86 25.62 -4.64 9.37
CA ARG A 86 25.81 -5.89 10.11
C ARG A 86 25.11 -5.92 11.47
N THR A 87 24.80 -4.77 12.04
CA THR A 87 24.08 -4.66 13.32
C THR A 87 22.58 -4.90 13.17
N VAL A 88 22.04 -4.78 11.94
CA VAL A 88 20.63 -4.93 11.66
C VAL A 88 20.23 -6.41 11.64
N VAL A 89 19.29 -6.77 12.53
CA VAL A 89 18.68 -8.10 12.62
C VAL A 89 17.49 -8.23 11.65
N ALA A 90 16.66 -7.18 11.56
CA ALA A 90 15.51 -7.13 10.67
C ALA A 90 15.24 -5.69 10.22
N CYS A 91 14.62 -5.55 9.05
CA CYS A 91 14.10 -4.29 8.53
C CYS A 91 12.60 -4.18 8.83
N ILE A 92 12.17 -3.06 9.43
CA ILE A 92 10.77 -2.75 9.70
C ILE A 92 10.30 -1.72 8.69
N PHE A 93 9.35 -2.10 7.84
CA PHE A 93 8.76 -1.22 6.85
C PHE A 93 7.38 -0.77 7.33
N THR A 94 7.16 0.54 7.46
CA THR A 94 5.95 1.12 8.06
C THR A 94 5.60 2.48 7.47
N GLY A 95 4.49 3.06 7.91
CA GLY A 95 4.07 4.42 7.61
C GLY A 95 3.97 5.29 8.86
N THR A 96 4.06 6.60 8.71
CA THR A 96 3.87 7.58 9.78
C THR A 96 2.39 7.69 10.16
N GLY A 97 2.11 7.87 11.46
CA GLY A 97 0.77 8.11 11.98
C GLY A 97 -0.07 6.84 12.16
N SER A 98 -1.38 7.01 12.29
CA SER A 98 -2.33 5.93 12.60
C SER A 98 -3.27 5.57 11.46
N ASP A 99 -3.37 6.40 10.42
CA ASP A 99 -4.40 6.26 9.40
C ASP A 99 -4.03 5.26 8.31
N ALA A 100 -2.76 5.27 7.89
CA ALA A 100 -2.32 4.40 6.81
C ALA A 100 -0.88 3.91 6.98
N PHE A 101 -0.66 2.67 6.61
CA PHE A 101 0.66 2.21 6.20
C PHE A 101 1.04 2.88 4.88
N CYS A 102 0.21 2.68 3.84
CA CYS A 102 0.38 3.28 2.52
C CYS A 102 -0.88 3.04 1.67
N THR A 103 -1.26 4.01 0.87
CA THR A 103 -2.37 3.92 -0.09
C THR A 103 -1.93 3.88 -1.56
N GLY A 104 -0.67 3.59 -1.81
CA GLY A 104 -0.12 3.42 -3.15
C GLY A 104 0.64 4.66 -3.64
N GLY A 105 0.80 4.76 -4.95
CA GLY A 105 1.49 5.88 -5.57
C GLY A 105 0.75 7.21 -5.43
N ASN A 106 1.48 8.30 -5.52
CA ASN A 106 0.92 9.63 -5.40
C ASN A 106 0.05 9.97 -6.63
N THR A 107 -1.27 9.96 -6.43
CA THR A 107 -2.22 10.22 -7.52
C THR A 107 -2.12 11.62 -8.10
N LYS A 108 -1.58 12.59 -7.33
CA LYS A 108 -1.32 13.93 -7.83
C LYS A 108 -0.18 13.92 -8.85
N GLU A 109 0.94 13.25 -8.54
CA GLU A 109 2.03 13.05 -9.51
C GLU A 109 1.53 12.30 -10.75
N TYR A 110 0.68 11.29 -10.56
CA TYR A 110 0.11 10.53 -11.69
C TYR A 110 -0.75 11.39 -12.61
N ALA A 111 -1.63 12.21 -12.07
CA ALA A 111 -2.51 13.05 -12.86
C ALA A 111 -1.78 14.23 -13.51
N GLU A 112 -0.87 14.88 -12.78
CA GLU A 112 -0.29 16.15 -13.18
C GLU A 112 1.02 16.02 -13.97
N TYR A 113 1.82 14.96 -13.70
CA TYR A 113 3.13 14.77 -14.35
C TYR A 113 3.17 13.58 -15.29
N TYR A 114 2.66 12.41 -14.85
CA TYR A 114 2.80 11.16 -15.61
C TYR A 114 1.68 10.91 -16.61
N SER A 115 0.48 11.45 -16.40
CA SER A 115 -0.62 11.31 -17.34
C SER A 115 -0.26 11.87 -18.72
N MET A 116 -0.57 11.12 -19.77
CA MET A 116 -0.23 11.44 -21.17
C MET A 116 1.28 11.56 -21.42
N ASN A 117 2.12 11.11 -20.50
CA ASN A 117 3.57 11.12 -20.60
C ASN A 117 4.13 9.71 -20.36
N GLY A 118 3.85 8.79 -21.29
CA GLY A 118 4.16 7.38 -21.16
C GLY A 118 5.65 7.08 -20.98
N THR A 119 6.55 7.86 -21.60
CA THR A 119 7.99 7.68 -21.44
C THR A 119 8.43 7.90 -20.00
N GLU A 120 8.05 9.03 -19.41
CA GLU A 120 8.37 9.35 -18.01
C GLU A 120 7.72 8.37 -17.03
N TYR A 121 6.48 7.98 -17.30
CA TYR A 121 5.84 6.96 -16.48
C TYR A 121 6.54 5.61 -16.59
N GLY A 122 7.08 5.29 -17.77
CA GLY A 122 7.90 4.09 -17.94
C GLY A 122 9.15 4.08 -17.06
N TYR A 123 9.88 5.20 -16.97
CA TYR A 123 11.01 5.32 -16.04
C TYR A 123 10.58 5.25 -14.56
N TYR A 124 9.45 5.85 -14.23
CA TYR A 124 8.88 5.72 -12.90
C TYR A 124 8.54 4.25 -12.58
N MET A 125 7.96 3.51 -13.51
CA MET A 125 7.64 2.09 -13.32
C MET A 125 8.88 1.22 -13.20
N ASP A 126 9.97 1.55 -13.88
CA ASP A 126 11.27 0.89 -13.67
C ASP A 126 11.78 1.12 -12.23
N LEU A 127 11.61 2.34 -11.72
CA LEU A 127 11.95 2.69 -10.33
C LEU A 127 11.04 1.98 -9.33
N PHE A 128 9.72 1.91 -9.58
CA PHE A 128 8.79 1.15 -8.76
C PHE A 128 9.15 -0.34 -8.71
N ASN A 129 9.45 -0.94 -9.85
CA ASN A 129 9.89 -2.34 -9.92
C ASN A 129 11.20 -2.54 -9.13
N ALA A 130 12.14 -1.60 -9.20
CA ALA A 130 13.35 -1.63 -8.39
C ALA A 130 13.08 -1.51 -6.88
N MET A 131 12.03 -0.80 -6.46
CA MET A 131 11.59 -0.75 -5.06
C MET A 131 11.08 -2.12 -4.59
N VAL A 132 10.21 -2.75 -5.37
CA VAL A 132 9.70 -4.12 -5.06
C VAL A 132 10.86 -5.11 -5.04
N ASP A 133 11.74 -5.07 -6.04
CA ASP A 133 12.96 -5.88 -6.08
C ASP A 133 13.86 -5.63 -4.87
N GLY A 134 14.00 -4.39 -4.42
CA GLY A 134 14.76 -4.00 -3.24
C GLY A 134 14.23 -4.64 -1.96
N ILE A 135 12.92 -4.72 -1.80
CA ILE A 135 12.25 -5.40 -0.68
C ILE A 135 12.49 -6.91 -0.76
N LEU A 136 12.22 -7.52 -1.93
CA LEU A 136 12.37 -8.97 -2.17
C LEU A 136 13.83 -9.46 -2.09
N ASN A 137 14.81 -8.60 -2.30
CA ASN A 137 16.24 -8.92 -2.28
C ASN A 137 16.96 -8.38 -1.04
N CYS A 138 16.25 -7.76 -0.10
CA CYS A 138 16.86 -7.28 1.15
C CYS A 138 17.56 -8.45 1.88
N LYS A 139 18.80 -8.21 2.33
CA LYS A 139 19.62 -9.24 3.03
C LYS A 139 19.27 -9.38 4.51
N LYS A 140 18.14 -8.85 4.89
CA LYS A 140 17.54 -8.96 6.23
C LYS A 140 16.09 -9.39 6.08
N PRO A 141 15.51 -10.05 7.09
CA PRO A 141 14.05 -10.22 7.15
C PRO A 141 13.35 -8.86 7.08
N VAL A 142 12.34 -8.72 6.24
CA VAL A 142 11.55 -7.50 6.11
C VAL A 142 10.17 -7.71 6.72
N ILE A 143 9.86 -6.98 7.78
CA ILE A 143 8.58 -7.03 8.48
C ILE A 143 7.78 -5.79 8.12
N CYS A 144 6.63 -5.98 7.50
CA CYS A 144 5.65 -4.93 7.28
C CYS A 144 4.87 -4.68 8.59
N ARG A 145 5.15 -3.55 9.25
CA ARG A 145 4.39 -3.09 10.41
C ARG A 145 3.25 -2.21 9.91
N VAL A 146 2.06 -2.78 9.84
CA VAL A 146 0.88 -2.14 9.25
C VAL A 146 0.16 -1.31 10.31
N ASN A 147 0.38 -0.01 10.31
CA ASN A 147 -0.19 0.93 11.28
C ASN A 147 -1.63 1.38 10.93
N GLY A 148 -2.07 1.22 9.68
CA GLY A 148 -3.38 1.63 9.19
C GLY A 148 -3.66 1.07 7.80
N MET A 149 -4.37 1.82 6.94
CA MET A 149 -4.72 1.37 5.59
C MET A 149 -3.51 0.86 4.80
N ARG A 150 -3.62 -0.34 4.24
CA ARG A 150 -2.66 -0.93 3.31
C ARG A 150 -3.39 -1.27 2.01
N VAL A 151 -3.44 -0.31 1.10
CA VAL A 151 -4.34 -0.33 -0.07
C VAL A 151 -3.58 -0.04 -1.36
N ALA A 152 -4.06 -0.56 -2.48
CA ALA A 152 -3.50 -0.36 -3.82
C ALA A 152 -2.00 -0.70 -3.88
N GLY A 153 -1.15 0.19 -4.40
CA GLY A 153 0.31 0.00 -4.39
C GLY A 153 0.90 -0.19 -3.00
N GLY A 154 0.25 0.32 -1.93
CA GLY A 154 0.62 0.03 -0.55
C GLY A 154 0.40 -1.44 -0.18
N GLN A 155 -0.67 -2.07 -0.69
CA GLN A 155 -0.86 -3.51 -0.57
C GLN A 155 0.23 -4.27 -1.31
N GLU A 156 0.62 -3.83 -2.48
CA GLU A 156 1.64 -4.47 -3.33
C GLU A 156 3.02 -4.50 -2.67
N ILE A 157 3.51 -3.33 -2.22
CA ILE A 157 4.81 -3.26 -1.53
C ILE A 157 4.79 -3.98 -0.16
N GLY A 158 3.64 -3.99 0.53
CA GLY A 158 3.47 -4.75 1.75
C GLY A 158 3.47 -6.26 1.54
N LEU A 159 2.98 -6.75 0.39
CA LEU A 159 3.04 -8.15 -0.03
C LEU A 159 4.46 -8.61 -0.38
N ALA A 160 5.31 -7.72 -0.86
CA ALA A 160 6.71 -8.01 -1.11
C ALA A 160 7.50 -8.33 0.17
N CYS A 161 7.07 -7.81 1.34
CA CYS A 161 7.67 -8.09 2.64
C CYS A 161 7.55 -9.58 3.04
N ASP A 162 8.34 -10.03 3.99
CA ASP A 162 8.36 -11.43 4.43
C ASP A 162 7.24 -11.76 5.40
N LEU A 163 7.00 -10.89 6.35
CA LEU A 163 5.96 -11.00 7.36
C LEU A 163 5.18 -9.69 7.45
N ALA A 164 3.94 -9.76 7.91
CA ALA A 164 3.15 -8.58 8.22
C ALA A 164 2.48 -8.72 9.58
N ILE A 165 2.71 -7.73 10.45
CA ILE A 165 2.01 -7.56 11.72
C ILE A 165 1.19 -6.30 11.62
N SER A 166 -0.10 -6.39 11.90
CA SER A 166 -1.04 -5.33 11.61
C SER A 166 -1.78 -4.84 12.84
N SER A 167 -1.97 -3.53 12.90
CA SER A 167 -3.08 -2.95 13.65
C SER A 167 -4.39 -3.62 13.22
N ASP A 168 -5.24 -3.95 14.16
CA ASP A 168 -6.57 -4.52 13.86
C ASP A 168 -7.56 -3.49 13.30
N LEU A 169 -7.18 -2.21 13.29
CA LEU A 169 -7.90 -1.14 12.60
C LEU A 169 -7.57 -1.04 11.11
N ALA A 170 -6.50 -1.70 10.67
CA ALA A 170 -6.08 -1.64 9.28
C ALA A 170 -7.12 -2.27 8.35
N ILE A 171 -7.23 -1.69 7.17
CA ILE A 171 -8.01 -2.23 6.06
C ILE A 171 -7.09 -2.51 4.88
N PHE A 172 -7.44 -3.51 4.10
CA PHE A 172 -6.62 -4.04 3.02
C PHE A 172 -7.46 -4.17 1.76
N GLY A 173 -6.91 -3.86 0.61
CA GLY A 173 -7.61 -4.03 -0.65
C GLY A 173 -6.91 -3.39 -1.82
N GLN A 174 -7.60 -3.43 -2.96
CA GLN A 174 -7.15 -2.81 -4.19
C GLN A 174 -8.04 -1.62 -4.55
N ALA A 175 -7.51 -0.71 -5.35
CA ALA A 175 -8.24 0.45 -5.83
C ALA A 175 -8.08 0.66 -7.34
N GLY A 176 -7.16 -0.06 -7.97
CA GLY A 176 -6.77 0.11 -9.37
C GLY A 176 -7.96 0.09 -10.33
N PRO A 177 -8.78 -0.98 -10.40
CA PRO A 177 -9.89 -1.05 -11.35
C PRO A 177 -10.93 0.07 -11.20
N ARG A 178 -11.04 0.65 -10.01
CA ARG A 178 -11.95 1.79 -9.75
C ARG A 178 -11.36 3.13 -10.21
N HIS A 179 -10.03 3.26 -10.23
CA HIS A 179 -9.34 4.52 -10.48
C HIS A 179 -8.44 4.47 -11.73
N GLY A 180 -8.77 3.61 -12.68
CA GLY A 180 -8.09 3.55 -13.98
C GLY A 180 -6.72 2.88 -13.95
N SER A 181 -6.50 1.94 -13.03
CA SER A 181 -5.25 1.17 -12.95
C SER A 181 -5.56 -0.31 -12.70
N ALA A 182 -4.55 -1.13 -12.50
CA ALA A 182 -4.68 -2.55 -12.14
C ALA A 182 -3.67 -2.91 -11.04
N PRO A 183 -3.95 -3.94 -10.21
CA PRO A 183 -3.08 -4.37 -9.11
C PRO A 183 -1.88 -5.21 -9.61
N VAL A 184 -1.20 -4.72 -10.64
CA VAL A 184 -0.10 -5.41 -11.35
C VAL A 184 1.30 -5.00 -10.89
N GLY A 185 1.40 -4.22 -9.82
CA GLY A 185 2.66 -3.92 -9.12
C GLY A 185 3.00 -4.97 -8.06
N GLY A 186 2.45 -6.18 -8.17
CA GLY A 186 2.75 -7.32 -7.33
C GLY A 186 1.53 -8.05 -6.75
N SER A 187 0.36 -7.42 -6.63
CA SER A 187 -0.79 -8.08 -6.01
C SER A 187 -1.29 -9.27 -6.83
N CYS A 188 -1.37 -9.14 -8.14
CA CYS A 188 -1.74 -10.25 -9.03
C CYS A 188 -0.73 -11.41 -8.95
N ASP A 189 0.54 -11.10 -8.66
CA ASP A 189 1.61 -12.09 -8.59
C ASP A 189 1.67 -12.78 -7.22
N PHE A 190 1.48 -12.02 -6.14
CA PHE A 190 1.73 -12.49 -4.77
C PHE A 190 0.49 -13.07 -4.11
N LEU A 191 -0.71 -12.50 -4.32
CA LEU A 191 -1.93 -12.93 -3.63
C LEU A 191 -2.25 -14.42 -3.84
N PRO A 192 -2.13 -14.99 -5.06
CA PRO A 192 -2.43 -16.40 -5.25
C PRO A 192 -1.49 -17.38 -4.51
N ALA A 193 -0.37 -16.87 -3.99
CA ALA A 193 0.54 -17.66 -3.14
C ALA A 193 0.08 -17.73 -1.68
N PHE A 194 -0.82 -16.84 -1.24
CA PHE A 194 -1.27 -16.74 0.15
C PHE A 194 -2.71 -17.18 0.37
N MET A 195 -3.56 -17.07 -0.64
CA MET A 195 -4.99 -17.36 -0.55
C MET A 195 -5.46 -18.15 -1.77
N THR A 196 -6.72 -18.56 -1.79
CA THR A 196 -7.27 -19.23 -2.98
C THR A 196 -7.30 -18.30 -4.19
N ALA A 197 -7.23 -18.87 -5.40
CA ALA A 197 -7.30 -18.08 -6.64
C ALA A 197 -8.56 -17.21 -6.71
N GLU A 198 -9.71 -17.74 -6.26
CA GLU A 198 -10.98 -17.00 -6.20
C GLU A 198 -10.92 -15.79 -5.25
N GLN A 199 -10.37 -15.96 -4.06
CA GLN A 199 -10.18 -14.87 -3.10
C GLN A 199 -9.22 -13.81 -3.64
N ALA A 200 -8.13 -14.23 -4.27
CA ALA A 200 -7.17 -13.32 -4.90
C ALA A 200 -7.82 -12.55 -6.05
N MET A 201 -8.57 -13.24 -6.91
CA MET A 201 -9.30 -12.62 -8.01
C MET A 201 -10.29 -11.59 -7.48
N TRP A 202 -11.16 -11.98 -6.53
CA TRP A 202 -12.14 -11.06 -5.97
C TRP A 202 -11.49 -9.83 -5.31
N SER A 203 -10.44 -10.03 -4.51
CA SER A 203 -9.68 -8.93 -3.91
C SER A 203 -9.11 -7.95 -4.95
N CYS A 204 -8.60 -8.48 -6.06
CA CYS A 204 -8.00 -7.66 -7.12
C CYS A 204 -9.03 -6.88 -7.95
N VAL A 205 -10.20 -7.46 -8.25
CA VAL A 205 -11.14 -6.87 -9.22
C VAL A 205 -12.30 -6.11 -8.59
N SER A 206 -12.72 -6.46 -7.36
CA SER A 206 -13.87 -5.85 -6.70
C SER A 206 -13.58 -4.50 -6.05
N CYS A 207 -12.32 -4.25 -5.72
CA CYS A 207 -11.91 -3.14 -4.85
C CYS A 207 -12.56 -3.18 -3.46
N GLU A 208 -13.00 -4.35 -3.00
CA GLU A 208 -13.53 -4.55 -1.65
C GLU A 208 -12.42 -4.40 -0.62
N MET A 209 -12.74 -3.70 0.48
CA MET A 209 -11.80 -3.50 1.59
C MET A 209 -12.04 -4.55 2.67
N TRP A 210 -11.00 -5.32 2.99
CA TRP A 210 -11.04 -6.38 4.00
C TRP A 210 -10.39 -5.95 5.30
N SER A 211 -10.91 -6.45 6.42
CA SER A 211 -10.34 -6.19 7.74
C SER A 211 -9.02 -6.93 7.95
N ALA A 212 -8.24 -6.50 8.95
CA ALA A 212 -7.03 -7.19 9.36
C ALA A 212 -7.31 -8.63 9.85
N TYR A 213 -8.45 -8.87 10.49
CA TYR A 213 -8.83 -10.22 10.94
C TYR A 213 -9.17 -11.14 9.75
N LYS A 214 -9.87 -10.63 8.73
CA LYS A 214 -10.11 -11.39 7.49
C LYS A 214 -8.79 -11.71 6.80
N MET A 215 -7.87 -10.74 6.71
CA MET A 215 -6.55 -10.95 6.12
C MET A 215 -5.69 -11.95 6.90
N GLN A 216 -5.82 -11.99 8.21
CA GLN A 216 -5.18 -13.02 9.03
C GLN A 216 -5.75 -14.42 8.75
N ASN A 217 -7.09 -14.53 8.62
CA ASN A 217 -7.75 -15.81 8.34
C ASN A 217 -7.35 -16.40 6.98
N VAL A 218 -7.17 -15.57 5.97
CA VAL A 218 -6.73 -16.02 4.64
C VAL A 218 -5.21 -16.20 4.52
N GLY A 219 -4.47 -16.00 5.61
CA GLY A 219 -3.02 -16.21 5.65
C GLY A 219 -2.16 -15.06 5.10
N MET A 220 -2.78 -13.90 4.82
CA MET A 220 -2.10 -12.73 4.24
C MET A 220 -1.21 -11.97 5.23
N ILE A 221 -1.58 -11.97 6.50
CA ILE A 221 -0.80 -11.37 7.58
C ILE A 221 -0.59 -12.38 8.70
N THR A 222 0.51 -12.22 9.41
CA THR A 222 0.87 -13.12 10.52
C THR A 222 -0.05 -12.90 11.71
N LYS A 223 -0.38 -11.63 12.02
CA LYS A 223 -1.17 -11.30 13.20
C LYS A 223 -1.85 -9.93 13.08
N ALA A 224 -3.13 -9.87 13.49
CA ALA A 224 -3.86 -8.65 13.80
C ALA A 224 -3.76 -8.37 15.29
N VAL A 225 -3.37 -7.14 15.67
CA VAL A 225 -3.11 -6.74 17.06
C VAL A 225 -4.02 -5.59 17.43
N PRO A 226 -4.75 -5.68 18.57
CA PRO A 226 -5.57 -4.59 19.07
C PRO A 226 -4.73 -3.33 19.35
N VAL A 227 -5.23 -2.19 18.88
CA VAL A 227 -4.57 -0.88 19.09
C VAL A 227 -5.52 0.18 19.63
N LEU A 228 -6.80 -0.14 19.85
CA LEU A 228 -7.74 0.77 20.50
C LEU A 228 -7.71 0.60 22.01
N LYS A 229 -7.71 1.70 22.73
CA LYS A 229 -7.90 1.76 24.17
C LYS A 229 -9.19 2.50 24.54
N VAL A 230 -9.99 1.87 25.39
CA VAL A 230 -11.14 2.47 26.08
C VAL A 230 -10.89 2.29 27.58
N ASP A 231 -10.99 3.36 28.35
CA ASP A 231 -10.73 3.37 29.79
C ASP A 231 -9.38 2.69 30.17
N GLY A 232 -8.35 2.97 29.35
CA GLY A 232 -6.99 2.45 29.55
C GLY A 232 -6.79 0.97 29.17
N LYS A 233 -7.84 0.24 28.74
CA LYS A 233 -7.76 -1.16 28.34
C LYS A 233 -7.81 -1.33 26.84
N PHE A 234 -6.96 -2.20 26.29
CA PHE A 234 -7.03 -2.56 24.89
C PHE A 234 -8.30 -3.35 24.58
N ILE A 235 -8.96 -2.96 23.50
CA ILE A 235 -10.11 -3.66 22.93
C ILE A 235 -9.83 -4.06 21.50
N ARG A 236 -10.45 -5.15 21.03
CA ARG A 236 -10.45 -5.50 19.60
C ARG A 236 -11.23 -4.46 18.81
N ASN A 237 -10.94 -4.37 17.51
CA ASN A 237 -11.67 -3.47 16.60
C ASN A 237 -13.18 -3.71 16.71
N PRO A 238 -13.95 -2.75 17.26
CA PRO A 238 -15.38 -2.93 17.48
C PRO A 238 -16.20 -2.99 16.18
N SER A 239 -15.62 -2.54 15.05
CA SER A 239 -16.28 -2.52 13.74
C SER A 239 -16.24 -3.87 13.01
N VAL A 240 -15.57 -4.87 13.59
CA VAL A 240 -15.35 -6.18 12.97
C VAL A 240 -15.93 -7.27 13.86
N ILE A 241 -16.49 -8.31 13.26
CA ILE A 241 -16.99 -9.50 13.98
C ILE A 241 -15.77 -10.31 14.44
N THR A 242 -15.57 -10.37 15.76
CA THR A 242 -14.44 -11.09 16.39
C THR A 242 -14.89 -12.01 17.53
N ASP A 243 -16.17 -12.08 17.78
CA ASP A 243 -16.85 -12.86 18.83
C ASP A 243 -17.60 -14.09 18.28
N ALA A 244 -17.78 -14.18 16.97
CA ALA A 244 -18.36 -15.33 16.30
C ALA A 244 -17.45 -15.76 15.12
N TYR A 245 -17.26 -17.07 14.92
CA TYR A 245 -16.49 -17.61 13.80
C TYR A 245 -17.40 -17.97 12.63
N VAL A 246 -18.51 -18.66 12.88
CA VAL A 246 -19.50 -19.10 11.90
C VAL A 246 -20.89 -18.60 12.32
N GLN A 247 -21.66 -18.12 11.36
CA GLN A 247 -23.07 -17.78 11.49
C GLN A 247 -23.82 -18.27 10.25
N ASP A 248 -24.92 -18.98 10.44
CA ASP A 248 -25.75 -19.52 9.34
C ASP A 248 -24.96 -20.33 8.29
N GLY A 249 -23.92 -21.04 8.74
CA GLY A 249 -23.06 -21.86 7.86
C GLY A 249 -21.96 -21.08 7.13
N ALA A 250 -21.87 -19.77 7.28
CA ALA A 250 -20.83 -18.93 6.68
C ALA A 250 -19.78 -18.48 7.74
N ILE A 251 -18.52 -18.36 7.31
CA ILE A 251 -17.47 -17.76 8.14
C ILE A 251 -17.72 -16.25 8.20
N VAL A 252 -17.96 -15.74 9.40
CA VAL A 252 -18.21 -14.31 9.66
C VAL A 252 -17.08 -13.63 10.42
N TYR A 253 -16.17 -14.39 11.02
CA TYR A 253 -15.02 -13.83 11.73
C TYR A 253 -14.15 -13.00 10.80
N GLY A 254 -13.97 -11.73 11.15
CA GLY A 254 -13.22 -10.79 10.31
C GLY A 254 -14.08 -9.98 9.33
N GLU A 255 -15.37 -10.28 9.19
CA GLU A 255 -16.28 -9.47 8.39
C GLU A 255 -16.64 -8.17 9.12
N ASN A 256 -16.94 -7.12 8.37
CA ASN A 256 -17.38 -5.85 8.93
C ASN A 256 -18.81 -5.95 9.47
N LYS A 257 -19.06 -5.37 10.64
CA LYS A 257 -20.40 -5.22 11.20
C LYS A 257 -21.22 -4.25 10.35
N THR A 258 -22.53 -4.49 10.29
CA THR A 258 -23.51 -3.69 9.54
C THR A 258 -24.64 -3.20 10.47
N GLY A 259 -25.51 -2.32 9.99
CA GLY A 259 -26.68 -1.84 10.72
C GLY A 259 -26.34 -1.20 12.07
N ASP A 260 -27.13 -1.51 13.11
CA ASP A 260 -26.99 -0.94 14.45
C ASP A 260 -25.65 -1.27 15.09
N ALA A 261 -25.14 -2.50 14.90
CA ALA A 261 -23.84 -2.90 15.42
C ALA A 261 -22.68 -2.08 14.84
N ALA A 262 -22.77 -1.63 13.59
CA ALA A 262 -21.80 -0.71 12.99
C ALA A 262 -21.91 0.71 13.58
N ALA A 263 -23.13 1.16 13.90
CA ALA A 263 -23.37 2.46 14.53
C ALA A 263 -22.79 2.50 15.96
N GLU A 264 -23.02 1.44 16.75
CA GLU A 264 -22.44 1.26 18.09
C GLU A 264 -20.90 1.24 18.03
N ALA A 265 -20.32 0.48 17.10
CA ALA A 265 -18.89 0.43 16.91
C ALA A 265 -18.29 1.82 16.58
N LYS A 266 -18.98 2.60 15.77
CA LYS A 266 -18.58 3.98 15.45
C LYS A 266 -18.61 4.89 16.67
N ALA A 267 -19.58 4.70 17.57
CA ALA A 267 -19.66 5.46 18.82
C ALA A 267 -18.48 5.11 19.75
N ILE A 268 -18.16 3.82 19.92
CA ILE A 268 -16.99 3.36 20.70
C ILE A 268 -15.70 3.95 20.12
N ARG A 269 -15.50 3.91 18.81
CA ARG A 269 -14.29 4.46 18.17
C ARG A 269 -14.08 5.95 18.39
N LYS A 270 -15.15 6.73 18.60
CA LYS A 270 -15.04 8.17 18.88
C LYS A 270 -14.46 8.49 20.26
N THR A 271 -14.63 7.61 21.23
CA THR A 271 -14.14 7.78 22.61
C THR A 271 -12.82 7.05 22.86
N ALA A 272 -12.44 6.14 21.95
CA ALA A 272 -11.23 5.36 22.07
C ALA A 272 -9.99 6.15 21.64
N THR A 273 -8.85 5.81 22.21
CA THR A 273 -7.52 6.31 21.79
C THR A 273 -6.75 5.21 21.06
N VAL A 274 -5.91 5.59 20.10
CA VAL A 274 -5.03 4.65 19.41
C VAL A 274 -3.69 4.57 20.14
N ASP A 275 -3.25 3.36 20.44
CA ASP A 275 -1.96 3.07 21.09
C ASP A 275 -1.31 1.85 20.42
N PHE A 276 -0.17 2.05 19.79
CA PHE A 276 0.56 1.02 19.07
C PHE A 276 1.50 0.18 19.92
N SER A 277 1.55 0.37 21.23
CA SER A 277 2.51 -0.34 22.10
C SER A 277 2.41 -1.86 22.02
N LEU A 278 1.21 -2.42 21.86
CA LEU A 278 1.04 -3.87 21.65
C LEU A 278 1.54 -4.30 20.26
N LEU A 279 1.30 -3.49 19.22
CA LEU A 279 1.79 -3.75 17.88
C LEU A 279 3.32 -3.75 17.85
N ASP A 280 3.93 -2.76 18.46
CA ASP A 280 5.39 -2.62 18.54
C ASP A 280 6.02 -3.75 19.36
N ALA A 281 5.37 -4.14 20.46
CA ALA A 281 5.79 -5.28 21.27
C ALA A 281 5.76 -6.60 20.48
N GLU A 282 4.72 -6.82 19.65
CA GLU A 282 4.63 -8.03 18.83
C GLU A 282 5.70 -8.05 17.71
N VAL A 283 5.94 -6.91 17.06
CA VAL A 283 7.04 -6.76 16.09
C VAL A 283 8.38 -7.05 16.76
N ASN A 284 8.65 -6.42 17.91
CA ASN A 284 9.91 -6.63 18.64
C ASN A 284 10.09 -8.09 19.10
N LYS A 285 9.02 -8.76 19.51
CA LYS A 285 9.04 -10.19 19.87
C LYS A 285 9.52 -11.06 18.71
N ILE A 286 9.07 -10.80 17.49
CA ILE A 286 9.53 -11.53 16.30
C ILE A 286 11.00 -11.24 16.04
N VAL A 287 11.41 -9.97 16.09
CA VAL A 287 12.82 -9.59 15.89
C VAL A 287 13.70 -10.21 16.95
N TYR A 288 13.28 -10.22 18.23
CA TYR A 288 14.02 -10.89 19.30
C TYR A 288 14.14 -12.40 19.05
N THR A 289 13.09 -13.03 18.49
CA THR A 289 13.19 -14.44 18.06
C THR A 289 14.29 -14.63 17.02
N PHE A 290 14.35 -13.76 16.00
CA PHE A 290 15.38 -13.81 14.95
C PHE A 290 16.78 -13.59 15.49
N THR A 291 16.94 -12.76 16.52
CA THR A 291 18.24 -12.53 17.19
C THR A 291 18.82 -13.83 17.79
N ASN A 292 17.97 -14.80 18.12
CA ASN A 292 18.35 -16.08 18.69
C ASN A 292 18.42 -17.22 17.65
N LEU A 293 18.52 -16.90 16.36
CA LEU A 293 18.66 -17.85 15.26
C LEU A 293 19.95 -17.59 14.49
N PHE A 294 20.46 -18.60 13.81
CA PHE A 294 21.60 -18.46 12.91
C PHE A 294 21.24 -17.56 11.72
N PRO A 295 21.89 -16.40 11.53
CA PRO A 295 21.49 -15.41 10.53
C PRO A 295 21.45 -15.96 9.10
N ASN A 296 22.45 -16.78 8.72
CA ASN A 296 22.50 -17.34 7.35
C ASN A 296 21.42 -18.41 7.14
N CYS A 297 21.12 -19.23 8.16
CA CYS A 297 20.05 -20.23 8.07
C CYS A 297 18.67 -19.53 7.95
N LEU A 298 18.45 -18.47 8.75
CA LEU A 298 17.25 -17.66 8.68
C LEU A 298 17.06 -17.07 7.28
N MET A 299 18.10 -16.41 6.75
CA MET A 299 18.02 -15.79 5.43
C MET A 299 17.85 -16.82 4.31
N MET A 300 18.52 -17.97 4.38
CA MET A 300 18.34 -19.03 3.38
C MET A 300 16.90 -19.58 3.37
N SER A 301 16.29 -19.70 4.55
CA SER A 301 14.88 -20.10 4.66
C SER A 301 13.94 -19.05 4.04
N ILE A 302 14.18 -17.78 4.32
CA ILE A 302 13.41 -16.65 3.75
C ILE A 302 13.58 -16.60 2.23
N ASP A 303 14.81 -16.67 1.73
CA ASP A 303 15.09 -16.61 0.29
C ASP A 303 14.47 -17.80 -0.47
N GLY A 304 14.40 -18.98 0.15
CA GLY A 304 13.68 -20.13 -0.39
C GLY A 304 12.18 -19.89 -0.59
N ILE A 305 11.54 -19.14 0.32
CA ILE A 305 10.14 -18.74 0.21
C ILE A 305 9.99 -17.56 -0.76
N ARG A 306 10.87 -16.55 -0.68
CA ARG A 306 10.89 -15.41 -1.62
C ARG A 306 11.02 -15.86 -3.07
N ALA A 307 11.74 -16.95 -3.34
CA ALA A 307 11.87 -17.52 -4.68
C ALA A 307 10.51 -17.83 -5.32
N LYS A 308 9.49 -18.19 -4.52
CA LYS A 308 8.11 -18.42 -5.01
C LYS A 308 7.43 -17.12 -5.44
N LYS A 309 7.59 -16.05 -4.66
CA LYS A 309 7.09 -14.71 -5.02
C LYS A 309 7.80 -14.19 -6.27
N LYS A 310 9.12 -14.28 -6.31
CA LYS A 310 9.96 -13.78 -7.41
C LYS A 310 9.69 -14.50 -8.72
N PHE A 311 9.33 -15.77 -8.69
CA PHE A 311 9.05 -16.53 -9.92
C PHE A 311 7.96 -15.87 -10.78
N PHE A 312 6.84 -15.47 -10.19
CA PHE A 312 5.77 -14.79 -10.93
C PHE A 312 6.12 -13.32 -11.19
N TRP A 313 6.65 -12.62 -10.20
CA TRP A 313 7.04 -11.22 -10.30
C TRP A 313 8.04 -10.96 -11.43
N ASP A 314 9.09 -11.78 -11.54
CA ASP A 314 10.12 -11.61 -12.57
C ASP A 314 9.60 -11.85 -13.98
N GLN A 315 8.52 -12.63 -14.15
CA GLN A 315 7.89 -12.86 -15.44
C GLN A 315 6.90 -11.74 -15.83
N SER A 316 6.23 -11.13 -14.84
CA SER A 316 5.12 -10.21 -15.07
C SER A 316 5.52 -8.73 -15.03
N LYS A 317 6.51 -8.35 -14.22
CA LYS A 317 6.85 -6.94 -13.95
C LYS A 317 7.14 -6.12 -15.22
N LEU A 318 7.77 -6.69 -16.23
CA LEU A 318 8.07 -5.99 -17.47
C LEU A 318 6.86 -5.88 -18.41
N PRO A 319 6.10 -6.95 -18.71
CA PRO A 319 4.82 -6.82 -19.41
C PRO A 319 3.84 -5.87 -18.72
N ASN A 320 3.74 -5.94 -17.39
CA ASN A 320 2.88 -5.07 -16.59
C ASN A 320 3.30 -3.60 -16.71
N ARG A 321 4.60 -3.32 -16.68
CA ARG A 321 5.14 -1.98 -16.94
C ARG A 321 4.67 -1.42 -18.29
N HIS A 322 4.75 -2.22 -19.35
CA HIS A 322 4.35 -1.80 -20.69
C HIS A 322 2.84 -1.51 -20.77
N TRP A 323 2.03 -2.37 -20.14
CA TRP A 323 0.60 -2.14 -20.08
C TRP A 323 0.26 -0.86 -19.29
N LEU A 324 0.87 -0.65 -18.13
CA LEU A 324 0.67 0.54 -17.31
C LEU A 324 1.04 1.83 -18.06
N VAL A 325 2.14 1.83 -18.82
CA VAL A 325 2.56 2.96 -19.66
C VAL A 325 1.50 3.28 -20.71
N ALA A 326 0.99 2.26 -21.42
CA ALA A 326 -0.07 2.44 -22.41
C ALA A 326 -1.36 2.95 -21.77
N ASN A 327 -1.71 2.42 -20.60
CA ASN A 327 -2.92 2.79 -19.87
C ASN A 327 -2.93 4.24 -19.36
N MET A 328 -1.76 4.86 -19.14
CA MET A 328 -1.65 6.29 -18.80
C MET A 328 -2.19 7.25 -19.89
N GLN A 329 -2.40 6.73 -21.09
CA GLN A 329 -3.00 7.47 -22.22
C GLN A 329 -4.54 7.39 -22.26
N SER A 330 -5.16 6.61 -21.38
CA SER A 330 -6.61 6.29 -21.44
C SER A 330 -7.24 6.22 -20.04
N GLU A 331 -7.47 5.03 -19.53
CA GLU A 331 -8.22 4.82 -18.27
C GLU A 331 -7.52 5.43 -17.05
N ALA A 332 -6.21 5.35 -16.98
CA ALA A 332 -5.46 5.94 -15.87
C ALA A 332 -5.56 7.47 -15.86
N TYR A 333 -5.48 8.10 -17.05
CA TYR A 333 -5.72 9.54 -17.19
C TYR A 333 -7.09 9.91 -16.63
N LEU A 334 -8.15 9.23 -17.04
CA LEU A 334 -9.52 9.48 -16.59
C LEU A 334 -9.67 9.26 -15.08
N GLY A 335 -9.20 8.10 -14.59
CA GLY A 335 -9.40 7.69 -13.21
C GLY A 335 -8.66 8.59 -12.21
N PHE A 336 -7.40 8.91 -12.46
CA PHE A 336 -6.62 9.77 -11.56
C PHE A 336 -7.11 11.22 -11.59
N ASN A 337 -7.53 11.72 -12.74
CA ASN A 337 -8.14 13.06 -12.82
C ASN A 337 -9.48 13.11 -12.09
N ALA A 338 -10.35 12.11 -12.25
CA ALA A 338 -11.62 12.05 -11.51
C ALA A 338 -11.36 12.04 -10.00
N PHE A 339 -10.43 11.21 -9.53
CA PHE A 339 -10.08 11.12 -8.11
C PHE A 339 -9.54 12.45 -7.55
N ASN A 340 -8.58 13.08 -8.22
CA ASN A 340 -7.98 14.33 -7.76
C ASN A 340 -8.95 15.51 -7.80
N ASN A 341 -9.92 15.50 -8.73
CA ASN A 341 -10.95 16.54 -8.85
C ASN A 341 -12.19 16.31 -7.96
N LYS A 342 -12.18 15.32 -7.08
CA LYS A 342 -13.29 14.99 -6.17
C LYS A 342 -13.85 16.17 -5.40
N LYS A 343 -12.99 17.08 -4.93
CA LYS A 343 -13.43 18.27 -4.19
C LYS A 343 -14.27 19.19 -5.06
N ALA A 344 -13.88 19.39 -6.31
CA ALA A 344 -14.58 20.25 -7.26
C ALA A 344 -15.87 19.62 -7.82
N THR A 345 -15.85 18.33 -8.10
CA THR A 345 -16.95 17.62 -8.77
C THR A 345 -17.89 16.90 -7.79
N GLY A 346 -17.43 16.58 -6.58
CA GLY A 346 -18.14 15.74 -5.62
C GLY A 346 -18.10 14.25 -5.92
N LYS A 347 -17.42 13.82 -6.99
CA LYS A 347 -17.26 12.42 -7.39
C LYS A 347 -15.78 12.10 -7.54
N ASP A 348 -15.38 10.90 -7.14
CA ASP A 348 -14.01 10.39 -7.24
C ASP A 348 -13.82 9.36 -8.37
N VAL A 349 -14.86 9.16 -9.16
CA VAL A 349 -14.90 8.22 -10.29
C VAL A 349 -15.63 8.83 -11.48
N ILE A 350 -15.40 8.27 -12.65
CA ILE A 350 -16.11 8.61 -13.90
C ILE A 350 -17.52 7.98 -13.94
N ASP A 351 -18.29 8.35 -14.95
CA ASP A 351 -19.51 7.62 -15.32
C ASP A 351 -19.15 6.35 -16.10
N PHE A 352 -19.04 5.22 -15.39
CA PHE A 352 -18.67 3.94 -15.97
C PHE A 352 -19.70 3.39 -16.96
N VAL A 353 -20.98 3.71 -16.79
CA VAL A 353 -22.03 3.27 -17.71
C VAL A 353 -21.87 3.99 -19.04
N LYS A 354 -21.74 5.32 -18.99
CA LYS A 354 -21.49 6.12 -20.18
C LYS A 354 -20.19 5.74 -20.88
N TYR A 355 -19.13 5.48 -20.11
CA TYR A 355 -17.85 5.00 -20.63
C TYR A 355 -18.02 3.72 -21.46
N ARG A 356 -18.75 2.72 -20.92
CA ARG A 356 -19.02 1.46 -21.64
C ARG A 356 -19.88 1.66 -22.88
N GLN A 357 -20.85 2.58 -22.84
CA GLN A 357 -21.67 2.91 -24.03
C GLN A 357 -20.80 3.50 -25.14
N LEU A 358 -19.93 4.46 -24.81
CA LEU A 358 -19.01 5.05 -25.80
C LEU A 358 -18.05 4.00 -26.40
N LEU A 359 -17.56 3.04 -25.60
CA LEU A 359 -16.76 1.94 -26.11
C LEU A 359 -17.56 1.03 -27.07
N ASN A 360 -18.84 0.73 -26.76
CA ASN A 360 -19.71 -0.04 -27.65
C ASN A 360 -19.92 0.68 -28.99
N ASP A 361 -20.00 2.00 -28.97
CA ASP A 361 -20.13 2.84 -30.16
C ASP A 361 -18.81 3.04 -30.90
N LYS A 362 -17.73 2.39 -30.43
CA LYS A 362 -16.36 2.51 -30.98
C LYS A 362 -15.88 3.95 -31.03
N ALA A 363 -16.32 4.79 -30.10
CA ALA A 363 -15.91 6.18 -30.01
C ALA A 363 -14.40 6.27 -29.72
N PRO A 364 -13.64 7.10 -30.47
CA PRO A 364 -12.21 7.26 -30.20
C PRO A 364 -11.97 8.05 -28.91
N TYR A 365 -10.84 7.84 -28.26
CA TYR A 365 -10.41 8.60 -27.10
C TYR A 365 -10.03 10.04 -27.49
N THR A 366 -11.04 10.92 -27.52
CA THR A 366 -10.91 12.35 -27.80
C THR A 366 -11.20 13.16 -26.54
N THR A 367 -11.01 14.47 -26.61
CA THR A 367 -11.40 15.38 -25.52
C THR A 367 -12.89 15.28 -25.20
N GLU A 368 -13.73 15.21 -26.22
CA GLU A 368 -15.19 15.07 -26.07
C GLU A 368 -15.56 13.74 -25.39
N PHE A 369 -14.84 12.64 -25.72
CA PHE A 369 -15.02 11.36 -25.03
C PHE A 369 -14.72 11.51 -23.53
N PHE A 370 -13.58 12.12 -23.19
CA PHE A 370 -13.18 12.30 -21.80
C PHE A 370 -14.13 13.21 -21.03
N GLU A 371 -14.56 14.32 -21.63
CA GLU A 371 -15.54 15.24 -21.03
C GLU A 371 -16.90 14.58 -20.80
N ALA A 372 -17.33 13.70 -21.71
CA ALA A 372 -18.63 13.03 -21.61
C ALA A 372 -18.74 12.06 -20.43
N VAL A 373 -17.62 11.58 -19.88
CA VAL A 373 -17.59 10.62 -18.76
C VAL A 373 -17.15 11.24 -17.44
N MET A 374 -16.55 12.43 -17.46
CA MET A 374 -16.12 13.14 -16.26
C MET A 374 -17.29 13.88 -15.61
N ALA A 375 -17.34 13.89 -14.28
CA ALA A 375 -18.33 14.68 -13.58
C ALA A 375 -18.05 16.18 -13.75
N PRO A 376 -19.07 16.99 -14.06
CA PRO A 376 -18.91 18.44 -14.13
C PRO A 376 -18.58 19.02 -12.74
N PRO A 377 -17.93 20.19 -12.68
CA PRO A 377 -17.79 20.93 -11.42
C PRO A 377 -19.16 21.16 -10.79
N LYS A 378 -19.21 21.16 -9.45
CA LYS A 378 -20.41 21.58 -8.71
C LYS A 378 -20.67 23.04 -9.01
N ASP A 379 -21.91 23.38 -9.25
CA ASP A 379 -22.34 24.78 -9.27
C ASP A 379 -21.92 25.42 -7.94
N LYS A 380 -21.27 26.59 -8.04
CA LYS A 380 -20.80 27.34 -6.87
C LYS A 380 -21.96 27.94 -6.10
#